data_5051aaa3437269219ed4334804283804
#
_entry.id   5051aaa3437269219ed4334804283804
#
_cell.length_a   1.000
_cell.length_b   1.000
_cell.length_c   1.000
_cell.angle_alpha   90.00
_cell.angle_beta   90.00
_cell.angle_gamma   90.00
#
_symmetry.space_group_name_H-M   'P 1'
#
loop_
_entity.id
_entity.type
_entity.pdbx_description
1 polymer ?
#
loop_
_entity_poly.entity_id
_entity_poly.type
_entity_poly.pdbx_seq_one_letter_code
_entity_poly.pdbx_strand_id
1 'polypeptide(L)'
;MPGSRGSAQTDANRRLAMVWGDGDTTKDPEGTTYGRDKQIQKGVKDQKADEKSLYTYYKKLIMIRKANPAIARGEYKSVSIPDSKVGGFTATLDGNTLLVLHNPTKSAQTIDLAKLGDFKTLRASIGLGSAQLTGVNGSSLTLDGQTSVVIVK
;
A
#
# COMPACT_ATOMS: atom_id res chain seq x y z
N MET A 1 2.60 -20.88 1.61
CA MET A 1 1.43 -21.75 1.70
C MET A 1 1.91 -23.20 1.75
N PRO A 2 1.54 -23.99 2.76
CA PRO A 2 1.94 -25.39 2.84
C PRO A 2 1.16 -26.23 1.83
N GLY A 3 1.80 -27.22 1.28
CA GLY A 3 1.26 -28.15 0.29
C GLY A 3 2.01 -28.10 -1.04
N SER A 4 2.16 -29.23 -1.68
CA SER A 4 2.76 -29.35 -3.02
C SER A 4 1.76 -28.93 -4.12
N ARG A 5 2.26 -28.41 -5.25
CA ARG A 5 1.40 -28.09 -6.40
C ARG A 5 0.60 -29.33 -6.83
N GLY A 6 -0.71 -29.20 -6.95
CA GLY A 6 -1.58 -30.22 -7.55
C GLY A 6 -2.22 -31.21 -6.59
N SER A 7 -2.02 -31.14 -5.27
CA SER A 7 -2.75 -31.99 -4.32
C SER A 7 -4.08 -31.35 -3.87
N ALA A 8 -5.08 -32.16 -3.57
CA ALA A 8 -6.37 -31.68 -3.01
C ALA A 8 -6.17 -30.88 -1.72
N GLN A 9 -5.23 -31.33 -0.86
CA GLN A 9 -4.87 -30.62 0.37
C GLN A 9 -4.28 -29.23 0.09
N THR A 10 -3.61 -29.03 -1.04
CA THR A 10 -3.06 -27.73 -1.42
C THR A 10 -4.17 -26.73 -1.70
N ASP A 11 -5.24 -27.13 -2.38
CA ASP A 11 -6.37 -26.26 -2.68
C ASP A 11 -7.14 -25.88 -1.41
N ALA A 12 -7.48 -26.83 -0.55
CA ALA A 12 -8.12 -26.58 0.72
C ALA A 12 -7.30 -25.61 1.60
N ASN A 13 -5.99 -25.79 1.67
CA ASN A 13 -5.09 -24.93 2.43
C ASN A 13 -4.95 -23.51 1.87
N ARG A 14 -5.35 -23.26 0.62
CA ARG A 14 -5.37 -21.92 0.02
C ARG A 14 -6.67 -21.18 0.26
N ARG A 15 -7.73 -21.88 0.64
CA ARG A 15 -9.08 -21.36 0.85
C ARG A 15 -9.49 -21.40 2.32
N LEU A 16 -8.54 -21.14 3.24
CA LEU A 16 -8.81 -21.11 4.66
C LEU A 16 -9.88 -20.08 5.00
N ALA A 17 -10.68 -20.38 6.00
CA ALA A 17 -11.73 -19.50 6.46
C ALA A 17 -11.19 -18.16 6.97
N MET A 18 -11.90 -17.07 6.71
CA MET A 18 -11.61 -15.78 7.28
C MET A 18 -11.79 -15.81 8.79
N VAL A 19 -10.81 -15.34 9.54
CA VAL A 19 -10.90 -15.20 11.00
C VAL A 19 -11.59 -13.88 11.33
N TRP A 20 -12.88 -13.92 11.66
CA TRP A 20 -13.67 -12.72 11.96
C TRP A 20 -13.48 -12.21 13.39
N GLY A 21 -13.46 -13.10 14.39
CA GLY A 21 -13.28 -12.79 15.80
C GLY A 21 -13.89 -13.84 16.71
N ASP A 22 -14.14 -13.47 17.98
CA ASP A 22 -14.73 -14.36 18.96
C ASP A 22 -16.12 -14.86 18.51
N GLY A 23 -16.37 -16.14 18.68
CA GLY A 23 -17.63 -16.77 18.28
C GLY A 23 -17.76 -17.01 16.78
N ASP A 24 -16.66 -16.89 16.03
CA ASP A 24 -16.62 -17.17 14.60
C ASP A 24 -16.96 -18.64 14.33
N THR A 25 -18.01 -18.87 13.54
CA THR A 25 -18.48 -20.20 13.14
C THR A 25 -17.99 -20.63 11.77
N THR A 26 -17.24 -19.78 11.09
CA THR A 26 -16.67 -20.08 9.77
C THR A 26 -15.65 -21.21 9.89
N LYS A 27 -15.81 -22.24 9.07
CA LYS A 27 -14.96 -23.44 9.09
C LYS A 27 -14.04 -23.46 7.88
N ASP A 28 -12.83 -24.00 8.09
CA ASP A 28 -11.94 -24.30 7.00
C ASP A 28 -12.54 -25.36 6.07
N PRO A 29 -12.18 -25.36 4.76
CA PRO A 29 -12.63 -26.38 3.83
C PRO A 29 -12.24 -27.79 4.28
N GLU A 30 -13.06 -28.76 3.90
CA GLU A 30 -12.73 -30.18 4.08
C GLU A 30 -11.40 -30.51 3.42
N GLY A 31 -10.58 -31.33 4.05
CA GLY A 31 -9.23 -31.67 3.60
C GLY A 31 -8.14 -30.66 3.98
N THR A 32 -8.47 -29.63 4.77
CA THR A 32 -7.48 -28.71 5.31
C THR A 32 -6.55 -29.44 6.28
N THR A 33 -5.23 -29.32 6.03
CA THR A 33 -4.15 -29.87 6.88
C THR A 33 -3.36 -28.78 7.60
N TYR A 34 -3.63 -27.51 7.31
CA TYR A 34 -2.98 -26.36 7.92
C TYR A 34 -3.73 -25.94 9.17
N GLY A 35 -3.20 -26.35 10.33
CA GLY A 35 -3.87 -26.16 11.62
C GLY A 35 -4.13 -24.69 11.98
N ARG A 36 -5.15 -24.46 12.78
CA ARG A 36 -5.58 -23.11 13.22
C ARG A 36 -4.49 -22.38 14.00
N ASP A 37 -3.64 -23.09 14.71
CA ASP A 37 -2.47 -22.58 15.44
C ASP A 37 -1.44 -21.88 14.52
N LYS A 38 -1.39 -22.26 13.25
CA LYS A 38 -0.48 -21.70 12.24
C LYS A 38 -1.09 -20.58 11.41
N GLN A 39 -2.37 -20.30 11.57
CA GLN A 39 -3.08 -19.24 10.88
C GLN A 39 -2.92 -17.91 11.61
N ILE A 40 -3.43 -16.83 11.01
CA ILE A 40 -3.44 -15.52 11.64
C ILE A 40 -4.24 -15.58 12.96
N GLN A 41 -3.65 -15.09 14.05
CA GLN A 41 -4.27 -15.15 15.37
C GLN A 41 -5.20 -13.95 15.64
N LYS A 42 -4.89 -12.80 15.00
CA LYS A 42 -5.72 -11.59 15.11
C LYS A 42 -6.78 -11.58 14.02
N GLY A 43 -8.03 -11.75 14.41
CA GLY A 43 -9.17 -11.70 13.50
C GLY A 43 -9.49 -10.29 13.01
N VAL A 44 -10.49 -10.18 12.14
CA VAL A 44 -10.94 -8.89 11.58
C VAL A 44 -11.35 -7.92 12.69
N LYS A 45 -12.00 -8.42 13.77
CA LYS A 45 -12.38 -7.61 14.94
C LYS A 45 -11.16 -6.92 15.57
N ASP A 46 -10.09 -7.67 15.83
CA ASP A 46 -8.86 -7.14 16.42
C ASP A 46 -8.15 -6.19 15.48
N GLN A 47 -8.10 -6.53 14.19
CA GLN A 47 -7.48 -5.67 13.18
C GLN A 47 -8.23 -4.34 12.98
N LYS A 48 -9.54 -4.30 13.16
CA LYS A 48 -10.31 -3.04 13.15
C LYS A 48 -9.94 -2.11 14.30
N ALA A 49 -9.58 -2.68 15.44
CA ALA A 49 -9.17 -1.93 16.64
C ALA A 49 -7.69 -1.52 16.62
N ASP A 50 -6.88 -2.13 15.76
CA ASP A 50 -5.44 -1.88 15.66
C ASP A 50 -5.13 -0.91 14.51
N GLU A 51 -4.65 0.29 14.83
CA GLU A 51 -4.29 1.32 13.84
C GLU A 51 -3.14 0.93 12.92
N LYS A 52 -2.32 -0.05 13.32
CA LYS A 52 -1.18 -0.56 12.55
C LYS A 52 -1.48 -1.86 11.82
N SER A 53 -2.73 -2.32 11.86
CA SER A 53 -3.14 -3.56 11.21
C SER A 53 -3.18 -3.45 9.69
N LEU A 54 -3.15 -4.60 9.02
CA LEU A 54 -3.35 -4.70 7.58
C LEU A 54 -4.74 -4.19 7.17
N TYR A 55 -5.78 -4.45 7.96
CA TYR A 55 -7.13 -3.92 7.74
C TYR A 55 -7.12 -2.38 7.69
N THR A 56 -6.52 -1.74 8.68
CA THR A 56 -6.43 -0.28 8.76
C THR A 56 -5.57 0.30 7.64
N TYR A 57 -4.50 -0.38 7.26
CA TYR A 57 -3.68 -0.01 6.11
C TYR A 57 -4.50 -0.01 4.81
N TYR A 58 -5.22 -1.09 4.50
CA TYR A 58 -6.07 -1.16 3.31
C TYR A 58 -7.21 -0.13 3.33
N LYS A 59 -7.82 0.09 4.49
CA LYS A 59 -8.84 1.14 4.66
C LYS A 59 -8.28 2.52 4.27
N LYS A 60 -7.10 2.89 4.78
CA LYS A 60 -6.41 4.14 4.44
C LYS A 60 -6.08 4.22 2.95
N LEU A 61 -5.57 3.14 2.36
CA LEU A 61 -5.24 3.07 0.94
C LEU A 61 -6.47 3.31 0.05
N ILE A 62 -7.61 2.69 0.38
CA ILE A 62 -8.88 2.89 -0.32
C ILE A 62 -9.36 4.34 -0.17
N MET A 63 -9.23 4.93 1.00
CA MET A 63 -9.59 6.34 1.23
C MET A 63 -8.72 7.28 0.37
N ILE A 64 -7.40 7.05 0.32
CA ILE A 64 -6.49 7.83 -0.54
C ILE A 64 -6.93 7.71 -2.01
N ARG A 65 -7.21 6.49 -2.50
CA ARG A 65 -7.68 6.27 -3.86
C ARG A 65 -9.00 7.00 -4.16
N LYS A 66 -9.96 6.96 -3.24
CA LYS A 66 -11.25 7.66 -3.38
C LYS A 66 -11.10 9.19 -3.39
N ALA A 67 -10.22 9.71 -2.54
CA ALA A 67 -9.95 11.15 -2.46
C ALA A 67 -9.15 11.68 -3.68
N ASN A 68 -8.57 10.82 -4.48
CA ASN A 68 -7.75 11.15 -5.64
C ASN A 68 -8.25 10.39 -6.89
N PRO A 69 -9.35 10.85 -7.54
CA PRO A 69 -9.97 10.12 -8.66
C PRO A 69 -9.02 9.81 -9.82
N ALA A 70 -7.98 10.62 -10.04
CA ALA A 70 -6.96 10.37 -11.05
C ALA A 70 -6.24 9.02 -10.82
N ILE A 71 -6.08 8.56 -9.55
CA ILE A 71 -5.53 7.23 -9.24
C ILE A 71 -6.45 6.10 -9.72
N ALA A 72 -7.72 6.35 -9.95
CA ALA A 72 -8.66 5.31 -10.38
C ALA A 72 -8.98 5.36 -11.86
N ARG A 73 -8.94 6.54 -12.48
CA ARG A 73 -9.50 6.77 -13.82
C ARG A 73 -8.62 7.63 -14.74
N GLY A 74 -7.47 8.12 -14.23
CA GLY A 74 -6.58 8.98 -14.99
C GLY A 74 -5.73 8.24 -16.01
N GLU A 75 -5.11 8.99 -16.89
CA GLU A 75 -4.05 8.50 -17.76
C GLU A 75 -2.74 8.41 -16.97
N TYR A 76 -2.06 7.28 -17.08
CA TYR A 76 -0.84 7.01 -16.34
C TYR A 76 0.40 7.18 -17.21
N LYS A 77 1.43 7.81 -16.63
CA LYS A 77 2.79 7.81 -17.18
C LYS A 77 3.76 7.37 -16.09
N SER A 78 4.60 6.39 -16.38
CA SER A 78 5.64 5.95 -15.45
C SER A 78 6.65 7.07 -15.20
N VAL A 79 7.11 7.14 -13.94
CA VAL A 79 8.17 8.06 -13.50
C VAL A 79 9.33 7.22 -13.01
N SER A 80 10.49 7.43 -13.64
CA SER A 80 11.77 6.87 -13.23
C SER A 80 12.65 8.01 -12.75
N ILE A 81 13.28 7.83 -11.61
CA ILE A 81 14.21 8.79 -11.03
C ILE A 81 15.62 8.21 -11.17
N PRO A 82 16.47 8.82 -12.00
CA PRO A 82 17.85 8.34 -12.17
C PRO A 82 18.56 8.20 -10.82
N ASP A 83 19.34 7.13 -10.69
CA ASP A 83 20.16 6.81 -9.51
C ASP A 83 19.36 6.65 -8.21
N SER A 84 18.04 6.51 -8.29
CA SER A 84 17.16 6.30 -7.15
C SER A 84 16.46 4.93 -7.24
N LYS A 85 16.19 4.37 -6.07
CA LYS A 85 15.32 3.18 -5.92
C LYS A 85 13.85 3.54 -5.74
N VAL A 86 13.53 4.82 -5.76
CA VAL A 86 12.17 5.35 -5.74
C VAL A 86 11.66 5.43 -7.17
N GLY A 87 10.46 4.98 -7.37
CA GLY A 87 9.77 5.09 -8.65
C GLY A 87 8.28 5.30 -8.44
N GLY A 88 7.56 5.49 -9.53
CA GLY A 88 6.14 5.71 -9.46
C GLY A 88 5.51 6.08 -10.78
N PHE A 89 4.50 6.90 -10.72
CA PHE A 89 3.76 7.35 -11.91
C PHE A 89 3.11 8.72 -11.69
N THR A 90 2.84 9.40 -12.78
CA THR A 90 1.86 10.48 -12.78
C THR A 90 0.51 9.93 -13.24
N ALA A 91 -0.58 10.49 -12.70
CA ALA A 91 -1.93 10.22 -13.15
C ALA A 91 -2.64 11.53 -13.45
N THR A 92 -3.18 11.66 -14.67
CA THR A 92 -3.86 12.87 -15.14
C THR A 92 -5.34 12.60 -15.39
N LEU A 93 -6.21 13.39 -14.81
CA LEU A 93 -7.64 13.35 -15.03
C LEU A 93 -8.17 14.79 -15.12
N ASP A 94 -8.93 15.08 -16.17
CA ASP A 94 -9.55 16.39 -16.39
C ASP A 94 -8.55 17.57 -16.26
N GLY A 95 -7.35 17.38 -16.81
CA GLY A 95 -6.27 18.37 -16.77
C GLY A 95 -5.51 18.45 -15.44
N ASN A 96 -5.97 17.78 -14.40
CA ASN A 96 -5.30 17.73 -13.11
C ASN A 96 -4.35 16.54 -13.03
N THR A 97 -3.08 16.81 -12.76
CA THR A 97 -2.05 15.78 -12.64
C THR A 97 -1.59 15.62 -11.19
N LEU A 98 -1.53 14.40 -10.72
CA LEU A 98 -0.88 14.04 -9.47
C LEU A 98 0.32 13.12 -9.74
N LEU A 99 1.26 13.11 -8.79
CA LEU A 99 2.44 12.28 -8.78
C LEU A 99 2.33 11.29 -7.62
N VAL A 100 2.49 10.00 -7.92
CA VAL A 100 2.59 8.95 -6.90
C VAL A 100 4.01 8.41 -6.92
N LEU A 101 4.67 8.41 -5.77
CA LEU A 101 6.01 7.84 -5.60
C LEU A 101 5.99 6.75 -4.52
N HIS A 102 6.82 5.74 -4.72
CA HIS A 102 6.99 4.60 -3.82
C HIS A 102 8.47 4.43 -3.50
N ASN A 103 8.80 4.38 -2.22
CA ASN A 103 10.11 3.96 -1.74
C ASN A 103 10.02 2.52 -1.19
N PRO A 104 10.36 1.49 -1.97
CA PRO A 104 10.31 0.10 -1.51
C PRO A 104 11.49 -0.29 -0.60
N THR A 105 12.49 0.56 -0.46
CA THR A 105 13.68 0.29 0.36
C THR A 105 13.37 0.43 1.86
N LYS A 106 14.31 0.05 2.70
CA LYS A 106 14.21 0.24 4.16
C LYS A 106 14.76 1.59 4.64
N SER A 107 15.44 2.35 3.78
CA SER A 107 16.09 3.62 4.11
C SER A 107 15.35 4.79 3.47
N ALA A 108 15.40 5.94 4.11
CA ALA A 108 14.90 7.18 3.55
C ALA A 108 15.62 7.54 2.25
N GLN A 109 14.89 8.14 1.32
CA GLN A 109 15.40 8.65 0.05
C GLN A 109 15.01 10.12 -0.08
N THR A 110 15.93 10.94 -0.58
CA THR A 110 15.64 12.34 -0.90
C THR A 110 15.56 12.50 -2.42
N ILE A 111 14.49 13.11 -2.88
CA ILE A 111 14.14 13.26 -4.29
C ILE A 111 14.03 14.76 -4.60
N ASP A 112 14.69 15.19 -5.67
CA ASP A 112 14.53 16.52 -6.26
C ASP A 112 13.25 16.55 -7.11
N LEU A 113 12.21 17.15 -6.60
CA LEU A 113 10.91 17.25 -7.27
C LEU A 113 10.93 18.24 -8.45
N ALA A 114 11.85 19.20 -8.46
CA ALA A 114 11.95 20.15 -9.56
C ALA A 114 12.25 19.46 -10.90
N LYS A 115 12.90 18.29 -10.87
CA LYS A 115 13.16 17.47 -12.08
C LYS A 115 11.95 16.68 -12.56
N LEU A 116 10.90 16.57 -11.75
CA LEU A 116 9.70 15.78 -12.05
C LEU A 116 8.52 16.67 -12.47
N GLY A 117 8.61 17.97 -12.25
CA GLY A 117 7.58 18.94 -12.55
C GLY A 117 7.21 19.81 -11.35
N ASP A 118 6.14 20.60 -11.48
CA ASP A 118 5.72 21.56 -10.48
C ASP A 118 4.80 20.89 -9.40
N PHE A 119 5.36 19.93 -8.67
CA PHE A 119 4.67 19.22 -7.59
C PHE A 119 5.10 19.78 -6.23
N LYS A 120 4.19 20.41 -5.49
CA LYS A 120 4.51 21.18 -4.29
C LYS A 120 3.65 20.85 -3.07
N THR A 121 2.56 20.12 -3.24
CA THR A 121 1.62 19.86 -2.16
C THR A 121 1.53 18.37 -1.86
N LEU A 122 1.96 18.00 -0.64
CA LEU A 122 1.78 16.65 -0.12
C LEU A 122 0.29 16.42 0.20
N ARG A 123 -0.37 15.57 -0.58
CA ARG A 123 -1.79 15.26 -0.43
C ARG A 123 -2.04 14.10 0.52
N ALA A 124 -1.21 13.06 0.44
CA ALA A 124 -1.30 11.86 1.27
C ALA A 124 0.02 11.13 1.35
N SER A 125 0.22 10.41 2.45
CA SER A 125 1.27 9.39 2.56
C SER A 125 0.73 8.14 3.26
N ILE A 126 1.32 6.99 2.92
CA ILE A 126 0.97 5.70 3.52
C ILE A 126 2.19 4.78 3.50
N GLY A 127 2.42 4.07 4.57
CA GLY A 127 3.53 3.12 4.72
C GLY A 127 3.97 2.96 6.15
N LEU A 128 5.19 2.49 6.36
CA LEU A 128 5.79 2.32 7.69
C LEU A 128 6.50 3.58 8.20
N GLY A 129 6.79 4.52 7.32
CA GLY A 129 7.43 5.79 7.64
C GLY A 129 6.56 6.98 7.23
N SER A 130 7.22 8.12 7.05
CA SER A 130 6.63 9.41 6.71
C SER A 130 7.14 9.93 5.36
N ALA A 131 6.48 10.97 4.86
CA ALA A 131 6.93 11.76 3.74
C ALA A 131 6.94 13.23 4.12
N GLN A 132 7.99 13.95 3.77
CA GLN A 132 8.14 15.36 4.10
C GLN A 132 8.66 16.15 2.90
N LEU A 133 7.96 17.23 2.57
CA LEU A 133 8.46 18.22 1.63
C LEU A 133 9.44 19.14 2.34
N THR A 134 10.59 19.35 1.70
CA THR A 134 11.69 20.18 2.21
C THR A 134 12.25 21.03 1.07
N GLY A 135 13.26 21.86 1.38
CA GLY A 135 13.85 22.76 0.39
C GLY A 135 13.02 24.03 0.13
N VAL A 136 13.52 24.88 -0.74
CA VAL A 136 12.84 26.13 -1.13
C VAL A 136 11.55 25.78 -1.88
N ASN A 137 10.43 26.28 -1.39
CA ASN A 137 9.10 26.03 -1.98
C ASN A 137 8.74 24.53 -2.15
N GLY A 138 9.25 23.65 -1.25
CA GLY A 138 8.95 22.23 -1.33
C GLY A 138 9.61 21.50 -2.50
N SER A 139 10.75 22.00 -2.98
CA SER A 139 11.44 21.44 -4.16
C SER A 139 12.05 20.05 -3.91
N SER A 140 12.16 19.61 -2.67
CA SER A 140 12.70 18.31 -2.31
C SER A 140 11.68 17.51 -1.51
N LEU A 141 11.68 16.20 -1.72
CA LEU A 141 10.87 15.25 -0.96
C LEU A 141 11.81 14.30 -0.23
N THR A 142 11.70 14.22 1.09
CA THR A 142 12.25 13.10 1.87
C THR A 142 11.16 12.08 2.06
N LEU A 143 11.40 10.86 1.59
CA LEU A 143 10.45 9.75 1.64
C LEU A 143 11.09 8.59 2.41
N ASP A 144 10.57 8.31 3.59
CA ASP A 144 11.05 7.22 4.43
C ASP A 144 10.92 5.85 3.74
N GLY A 145 11.65 4.86 4.25
CA GLY A 145 11.59 3.50 3.72
C GLY A 145 10.19 2.91 3.82
N GLN A 146 9.83 2.07 2.85
CA GLN A 146 8.55 1.35 2.76
C GLN A 146 7.34 2.30 2.86
N THR A 147 7.45 3.45 2.21
CA THR A 147 6.42 4.51 2.22
C THR A 147 6.08 4.94 0.80
N SER A 148 4.83 5.27 0.61
CA SER A 148 4.29 5.82 -0.63
C SER A 148 3.66 7.17 -0.39
N VAL A 149 3.66 8.03 -1.41
CA VAL A 149 3.17 9.41 -1.31
C VAL A 149 2.37 9.81 -2.54
N VAL A 150 1.39 10.68 -2.33
CA VAL A 150 0.64 11.37 -3.37
C VAL A 150 0.92 12.87 -3.25
N ILE A 151 1.41 13.46 -4.34
CA ILE A 151 1.77 14.87 -4.42
C ILE A 151 1.00 15.50 -5.57
N VAL A 152 0.54 16.73 -5.38
CA VAL A 152 -0.15 17.52 -6.42
C VAL A 152 0.59 18.83 -6.67
N LYS A 153 0.25 19.46 -7.78
CA LYS A 153 0.76 20.78 -8.14
C LYS A 153 0.29 21.85 -7.16
#